data_44fd1dede7b12faed1edb833889d7c2f
#
_entry.id   44fd1dede7b12faed1edb833889d7c2f
#
_cell.length_a   1.000
_cell.length_b   1.000
_cell.length_c   1.000
_cell.angle_alpha   90.00
_cell.angle_beta   90.00
_cell.angle_gamma   90.00
#
_symmetry.space_group_name_H-M   'P 1'
#
loop_
_entity.id
_entity.type
_entity.pdbx_description
1 polymer ?
#
loop_
_entity_poly.entity_id
_entity_poly.type
_entity_poly.pdbx_seq_one_letter_code
_entity_poly.pdbx_strand_id
1 'polypeptide(L)'
;MLGGVHTAVSKLNKISGTYTYTSAHDYNNISSDYSTSYLYRLGIQNSPVNSSGGVLFNDSLITSNNLVGSSSSSYGNDLTVSTSVSLTRTIVTSLDFRYSNSLSIPSTASKTINESFSFYPLGLRGDEGIPISNWSVNWSGIEKWWFMDKFFKSISISHGFNGERSMSSKDENNDGIITDDELQNEQYTFNYSPIVGITTKSKGRSPITFKVNYNLNQTIKKIDESTERNHGKQISSTLSFKKSGGLTIPIFFFRDFFIPNYMDFTLNFNWGIDRKLMTSTIVTDLAEFNEQTNNTSWSLKPNVSYSFTRWVTGNFYFVYGISENKTTGKNEEKDFGFNMNIKIQG
;
A
#
# COMPACT_ATOMS: atom_id res chain seq x y z
N MET A 1 7.78 -26.64 28.04
CA MET A 1 7.97 -25.44 27.19
C MET A 1 8.68 -25.74 25.88
N LEU A 2 9.79 -26.46 25.81
CA LEU A 2 10.53 -26.79 24.58
C LEU A 2 9.69 -27.48 23.48
N GLY A 3 8.79 -28.40 23.84
CA GLY A 3 7.92 -29.09 22.86
C GLY A 3 6.93 -28.15 22.12
N GLY A 4 6.42 -27.14 22.81
CA GLY A 4 5.54 -26.16 22.18
C GLY A 4 6.27 -25.24 21.17
N VAL A 5 7.50 -24.84 21.47
CA VAL A 5 8.34 -24.03 20.56
C VAL A 5 8.70 -24.85 19.32
N HIS A 6 9.09 -26.11 19.47
CA HIS A 6 9.38 -26.98 18.33
C HIS A 6 8.17 -27.19 17.43
N THR A 7 6.97 -27.37 18.00
CA THR A 7 5.73 -27.49 17.21
C THR A 7 5.37 -26.18 16.48
N ALA A 8 5.62 -25.03 17.08
CA ALA A 8 5.40 -23.73 16.43
C ALA A 8 6.40 -23.52 15.29
N VAL A 9 7.68 -23.78 15.51
CA VAL A 9 8.75 -23.63 14.51
C VAL A 9 8.55 -24.59 13.33
N SER A 10 8.08 -25.82 13.57
CA SER A 10 7.81 -26.79 12.50
C SER A 10 6.66 -26.42 11.56
N LYS A 11 5.83 -25.45 11.95
CA LYS A 11 4.76 -24.88 11.10
C LYS A 11 5.18 -23.65 10.31
N LEU A 12 6.35 -23.10 10.63
CA LEU A 12 6.94 -22.03 9.84
C LEU A 12 7.35 -22.58 8.47
N ASN A 13 6.93 -21.90 7.42
CA ASN A 13 7.46 -22.14 6.09
C ASN A 13 8.83 -21.44 5.97
N LYS A 14 9.27 -21.22 4.76
CA LYS A 14 10.54 -20.54 4.50
C LYS A 14 10.54 -19.14 5.14
N ILE A 15 11.55 -18.85 5.96
CA ILE A 15 11.87 -17.50 6.41
C ILE A 15 12.77 -16.88 5.34
N SER A 16 12.40 -15.70 4.87
CA SER A 16 13.17 -14.91 3.93
C SER A 16 13.55 -13.58 4.58
N GLY A 17 14.81 -13.25 4.55
CA GLY A 17 15.31 -11.95 5.03
C GLY A 17 16.14 -11.29 3.92
N THR A 18 15.92 -9.99 3.74
CA THR A 18 16.70 -9.16 2.83
C THR A 18 17.19 -7.96 3.61
N TYR A 19 18.48 -7.72 3.56
CA TYR A 19 19.10 -6.50 4.07
C TYR A 19 19.76 -5.78 2.90
N THR A 20 19.46 -4.51 2.75
CA THR A 20 20.03 -3.65 1.72
C THR A 20 20.66 -2.45 2.37
N TYR A 21 21.92 -2.21 2.05
CA TYR A 21 22.62 -0.98 2.38
C TYR A 21 22.82 -0.17 1.10
N THR A 22 22.43 1.09 1.16
CA THR A 22 22.62 2.04 0.06
C THR A 22 23.50 3.20 0.52
N SER A 23 24.39 3.65 -0.35
CA SER A 23 25.21 4.84 -0.13
C SER A 23 25.33 5.59 -1.44
N ALA A 24 24.96 6.86 -1.43
CA ALA A 24 25.08 7.74 -2.58
C ALA A 24 25.80 9.04 -2.15
N HIS A 25 26.64 9.52 -3.02
CA HIS A 25 27.40 10.75 -2.83
C HIS A 25 27.33 11.57 -4.11
N ASP A 26 26.78 12.77 -4.00
CA ASP A 26 26.72 13.72 -5.10
C ASP A 26 27.69 14.87 -4.87
N TYR A 27 28.53 15.11 -5.83
CA TYR A 27 29.46 16.23 -5.84
C TYR A 27 29.16 17.11 -7.05
N ASN A 28 28.67 18.31 -6.77
CA ASN A 28 28.36 19.30 -7.81
C ASN A 28 29.55 20.23 -8.03
N ASN A 29 29.67 20.75 -9.26
CA ASN A 29 30.68 21.73 -9.63
C ASN A 29 32.13 21.28 -9.39
N ILE A 30 32.44 20.01 -9.68
CA ILE A 30 33.82 19.56 -9.77
C ILE A 30 34.45 20.29 -10.96
N SER A 31 35.58 21.01 -10.73
CA SER A 31 36.26 21.70 -11.80
C SER A 31 36.68 20.72 -12.90
N SER A 32 36.42 21.08 -14.17
CA SER A 32 36.78 20.28 -15.34
C SER A 32 38.30 20.08 -15.50
N ASP A 33 39.09 20.90 -14.83
CA ASP A 33 40.55 20.89 -14.91
C ASP A 33 41.17 19.74 -14.11
N TYR A 34 40.32 19.02 -13.29
CA TYR A 34 40.81 17.95 -12.42
C TYR A 34 40.11 16.64 -12.74
N SER A 35 40.87 15.57 -12.81
CA SER A 35 40.33 14.23 -12.93
C SER A 35 39.96 13.66 -11.54
N THR A 36 38.76 13.11 -11.42
CA THR A 36 38.36 12.36 -10.23
C THR A 36 39.22 11.11 -10.07
N SER A 37 39.47 10.69 -8.82
CA SER A 37 40.29 9.50 -8.54
C SER A 37 39.68 8.26 -9.23
N TYR A 38 40.57 7.34 -9.65
CA TYR A 38 40.14 6.10 -10.28
C TYR A 38 39.28 5.23 -9.34
N LEU A 39 39.62 5.22 -8.05
CA LEU A 39 38.86 4.50 -7.03
C LEU A 39 37.43 5.07 -6.82
N TYR A 40 37.30 6.39 -6.93
CA TYR A 40 35.98 7.03 -6.92
C TYR A 40 35.12 6.62 -8.14
N ARG A 41 35.73 6.60 -9.33
CA ARG A 41 35.06 6.14 -10.57
C ARG A 41 34.62 4.68 -10.51
N LEU A 42 35.32 3.85 -9.76
CA LEU A 42 35.00 2.45 -9.52
C LEU A 42 34.00 2.27 -8.37
N GLY A 43 33.59 3.35 -7.69
CA GLY A 43 32.68 3.27 -6.53
C GLY A 43 33.34 2.68 -5.26
N ILE A 44 34.65 2.57 -5.22
CA ILE A 44 35.42 2.05 -4.07
C ILE A 44 35.70 3.15 -3.05
N GLN A 45 35.78 4.38 -3.50
CA GLN A 45 35.99 5.57 -2.66
C GLN A 45 34.80 6.48 -2.74
N ASN A 46 34.33 6.99 -1.59
CA ASN A 46 33.15 7.84 -1.50
C ASN A 46 33.40 9.32 -1.82
N SER A 47 34.67 9.74 -1.97
CA SER A 47 35.04 11.11 -2.29
C SER A 47 35.83 11.19 -3.59
N PRO A 48 35.56 12.16 -4.45
CA PRO A 48 36.35 12.38 -5.67
C PRO A 48 37.79 12.87 -5.36
N VAL A 49 38.02 13.36 -4.14
CA VAL A 49 39.30 13.86 -3.67
C VAL A 49 39.99 12.80 -2.79
N ASN A 50 41.31 12.86 -2.68
CA ASN A 50 42.05 11.93 -1.85
C ASN A 50 41.83 12.17 -0.34
N SER A 51 42.36 11.26 0.51
CA SER A 51 42.20 11.32 1.97
C SER A 51 42.83 12.56 2.62
N SER A 52 43.64 13.30 1.91
CA SER A 52 44.23 14.57 2.36
C SER A 52 43.35 15.77 1.99
N GLY A 53 42.15 15.56 1.45
CA GLY A 53 41.26 16.63 1.04
C GLY A 53 41.69 17.42 -0.19
N GLY A 54 42.58 16.88 -1.01
CA GLY A 54 43.06 17.50 -2.24
C GLY A 54 43.18 16.52 -3.39
N VAL A 55 43.37 17.04 -4.58
CA VAL A 55 43.63 16.29 -5.81
C VAL A 55 45.08 16.53 -6.21
N LEU A 56 45.77 15.47 -6.60
CA LEU A 56 47.12 15.60 -7.16
C LEU A 56 47.02 16.10 -8.62
N PHE A 57 47.62 17.25 -8.87
CA PHE A 57 47.74 17.80 -10.19
C PHE A 57 49.22 18.15 -10.41
N ASN A 58 49.86 17.53 -11.40
CA ASN A 58 51.30 17.68 -11.68
C ASN A 58 52.17 17.56 -10.42
N ASP A 59 51.93 16.49 -9.61
CA ASP A 59 52.63 16.23 -8.35
C ASP A 59 52.41 17.28 -7.23
N SER A 60 51.54 18.25 -7.43
CA SER A 60 51.17 19.23 -6.41
C SER A 60 49.82 18.91 -5.80
N LEU A 61 49.75 18.91 -4.46
CA LEU A 61 48.47 18.72 -3.74
C LEU A 61 47.68 20.03 -3.75
N ILE A 62 46.54 20.05 -4.43
CA ILE A 62 45.64 21.21 -4.44
C ILE A 62 44.55 20.93 -3.41
N THR A 63 44.45 21.78 -2.41
CA THR A 63 43.47 21.66 -1.33
C THR A 63 42.05 21.88 -1.80
N SER A 64 41.11 21.12 -1.24
CA SER A 64 39.73 20.89 -1.71
C SER A 64 38.81 22.11 -1.73
N ASN A 65 39.11 23.18 -1.02
CA ASN A 65 38.17 24.29 -0.78
C ASN A 65 37.69 25.04 -2.06
N ASN A 66 38.40 24.87 -3.18
CA ASN A 66 38.06 25.49 -4.46
C ASN A 66 37.73 24.50 -5.58
N LEU A 67 37.77 23.19 -5.31
CA LEU A 67 37.69 22.15 -6.34
C LEU A 67 36.30 21.49 -6.44
N VAL A 68 35.58 21.48 -5.33
CA VAL A 68 34.27 20.85 -5.22
C VAL A 68 33.30 21.89 -4.67
N GLY A 69 32.24 22.14 -5.40
CA GLY A 69 31.17 23.02 -4.95
C GLY A 69 30.34 22.40 -3.82
N SER A 70 29.08 22.32 -3.98
CA SER A 70 28.20 21.65 -3.00
C SER A 70 28.34 20.14 -3.10
N SER A 71 28.38 19.46 -1.97
CA SER A 71 28.34 17.99 -1.90
C SER A 71 27.17 17.55 -1.04
N SER A 72 26.52 16.47 -1.42
CA SER A 72 25.51 15.83 -0.59
C SER A 72 25.78 14.33 -0.48
N SER A 73 25.37 13.74 0.63
CA SER A 73 25.53 12.30 0.85
C SER A 73 24.23 11.74 1.40
N SER A 74 23.91 10.53 0.99
CA SER A 74 22.80 9.80 1.57
C SER A 74 23.19 8.36 1.88
N TYR A 75 22.68 7.85 2.96
CA TYR A 75 22.89 6.49 3.45
C TYR A 75 21.55 5.88 3.78
N GLY A 76 21.36 4.61 3.46
CA GLY A 76 20.13 3.90 3.76
C GLY A 76 20.40 2.47 4.21
N ASN A 77 19.59 2.02 5.16
CA ASN A 77 19.55 0.64 5.64
C ASN A 77 18.11 0.17 5.56
N ASP A 78 17.84 -0.89 4.81
CA ASP A 78 16.54 -1.51 4.68
C ASP A 78 16.62 -2.97 5.10
N LEU A 79 15.78 -3.36 6.05
CA LEU A 79 15.62 -4.74 6.50
C LEU A 79 14.18 -5.19 6.26
N THR A 80 14.02 -6.26 5.53
CA THR A 80 12.71 -6.93 5.39
C THR A 80 12.86 -8.38 5.82
N VAL A 81 11.96 -8.83 6.69
CA VAL A 81 11.89 -10.23 7.12
C VAL A 81 10.48 -10.73 6.89
N SER A 82 10.32 -11.77 6.11
CA SER A 82 9.02 -12.35 5.80
C SER A 82 8.99 -13.85 6.02
N THR A 83 7.84 -14.36 6.45
CA THR A 83 7.56 -15.77 6.58
C THR A 83 6.08 -16.04 6.42
N SER A 84 5.73 -17.30 6.23
CA SER A 84 4.35 -17.74 6.30
C SER A 84 4.22 -18.94 7.25
N VAL A 85 3.08 -19.01 7.91
CA VAL A 85 2.73 -20.06 8.86
C VAL A 85 1.47 -20.75 8.42
N SER A 86 1.53 -22.04 8.17
CA SER A 86 0.35 -22.86 7.90
C SER A 86 -0.21 -23.39 9.23
N LEU A 87 -1.15 -22.64 9.84
CA LEU A 87 -1.80 -23.05 11.09
C LEU A 87 -2.56 -24.36 10.91
N THR A 88 -3.25 -24.48 9.79
CA THR A 88 -3.91 -25.70 9.33
C THR A 88 -3.73 -25.84 7.82
N ARG A 89 -4.21 -26.93 7.21
CA ARG A 89 -4.22 -27.08 5.73
C ARG A 89 -5.06 -26.02 5.03
N THR A 90 -5.94 -25.35 5.74
CA THR A 90 -6.91 -24.38 5.21
C THR A 90 -6.68 -22.96 5.68
N ILE A 91 -5.85 -22.76 6.71
CA ILE A 91 -5.53 -21.43 7.28
C ILE A 91 -4.04 -21.18 7.12
N VAL A 92 -3.73 -20.18 6.32
CA VAL A 92 -2.37 -19.69 6.08
C VAL A 92 -2.27 -18.26 6.55
N THR A 93 -1.24 -17.97 7.32
CA THR A 93 -0.92 -16.62 7.81
C THR A 93 0.44 -16.21 7.26
N SER A 94 0.53 -15.04 6.65
CA SER A 94 1.81 -14.42 6.27
C SER A 94 2.17 -13.35 7.28
N LEU A 95 3.46 -13.26 7.59
CA LEU A 95 4.04 -12.25 8.47
C LEU A 95 5.15 -11.53 7.70
N ASP A 96 5.18 -10.21 7.78
CA ASP A 96 6.15 -9.36 7.10
C ASP A 96 6.57 -8.22 8.02
N PHE A 97 7.85 -8.14 8.36
CA PHE A 97 8.44 -7.07 9.14
C PHE A 97 9.35 -6.24 8.26
N ARG A 98 9.23 -4.92 8.36
CA ARG A 98 10.07 -3.96 7.64
C ARG A 98 10.67 -2.97 8.63
N TYR A 99 11.92 -2.64 8.38
CA TYR A 99 12.62 -1.54 9.01
C TYR A 99 13.43 -0.82 7.95
N SER A 100 13.35 0.50 7.93
CA SER A 100 14.12 1.37 7.05
C SER A 100 14.65 2.54 7.85
N ASN A 101 15.92 2.87 7.63
CA ASN A 101 16.55 4.06 8.18
C ASN A 101 17.34 4.73 7.08
N SER A 102 17.19 6.03 6.92
CA SER A 102 17.96 6.81 5.96
C SER A 102 18.48 8.11 6.57
N LEU A 103 19.72 8.42 6.26
CA LEU A 103 20.39 9.66 6.63
C LEU A 103 20.71 10.43 5.34
N SER A 104 20.24 11.67 5.26
CA SER A 104 20.57 12.61 4.19
C SER A 104 21.38 13.76 4.76
N ILE A 105 22.55 13.99 4.17
CA ILE A 105 23.49 15.06 4.53
C ILE A 105 23.59 16.00 3.34
N PRO A 106 22.79 17.07 3.28
CA PRO A 106 22.89 18.07 2.22
C PRO A 106 24.11 18.97 2.45
N SER A 107 24.58 19.62 1.39
CA SER A 107 25.80 20.47 1.44
C SER A 107 25.65 21.73 2.29
N THR A 108 24.45 22.26 2.45
CA THR A 108 24.19 23.60 3.03
C THR A 108 23.08 23.63 4.06
N ALA A 109 22.51 22.50 4.39
CA ALA A 109 21.43 22.39 5.36
C ALA A 109 21.73 21.35 6.44
N SER A 110 20.94 21.33 7.48
CA SER A 110 21.04 20.35 8.56
C SER A 110 20.77 18.94 8.05
N LYS A 111 21.37 17.95 8.66
CA LYS A 111 21.15 16.54 8.34
C LYS A 111 19.71 16.15 8.57
N THR A 112 19.17 15.31 7.72
CA THR A 112 17.82 14.74 7.88
C THR A 112 17.92 13.24 8.09
N ILE A 113 17.27 12.76 9.12
CA ILE A 113 17.17 11.34 9.45
C ILE A 113 15.72 10.93 9.28
N ASN A 114 15.48 9.90 8.48
CA ASN A 114 14.17 9.28 8.35
C ASN A 114 14.25 7.84 8.82
N GLU A 115 13.30 7.44 9.62
CA GLU A 115 13.16 6.08 10.12
C GLU A 115 11.74 5.60 9.93
N SER A 116 11.56 4.37 9.49
CA SER A 116 10.25 3.71 9.44
C SER A 116 10.37 2.24 9.81
N PHE A 117 9.34 1.70 10.45
CA PHE A 117 9.26 0.29 10.77
C PHE A 117 7.83 -0.19 10.92
N SER A 118 7.65 -1.51 10.77
CA SER A 118 6.36 -2.16 11.00
C SER A 118 5.95 -2.00 12.45
N PHE A 119 4.72 -1.54 12.69
CA PHE A 119 4.25 -1.10 14.00
C PHE A 119 2.79 -1.51 14.21
N TYR A 120 2.46 -2.02 15.39
CA TYR A 120 1.09 -2.32 15.80
C TYR A 120 0.66 -1.40 16.94
N PRO A 121 -0.46 -0.67 16.82
CA PRO A 121 -0.95 0.20 17.88
C PRO A 121 -1.56 -0.63 19.02
N LEU A 122 -1.25 -0.28 20.25
CA LEU A 122 -1.89 -0.85 21.43
C LEU A 122 -3.15 -0.08 21.85
N GLY A 123 -3.35 1.12 21.30
CA GLY A 123 -4.48 1.99 21.59
C GLY A 123 -5.02 2.71 20.37
N LEU A 124 -6.12 3.46 20.54
CA LEU A 124 -6.76 4.23 19.47
C LEU A 124 -5.97 5.51 19.11
N ARG A 125 -5.01 5.90 19.92
CA ARG A 125 -4.24 7.15 19.75
C ARG A 125 -3.07 7.01 18.79
N GLY A 126 -2.53 5.79 18.61
CA GLY A 126 -1.40 5.51 17.74
C GLY A 126 -0.01 5.79 18.32
N ASP A 127 0.07 6.53 19.43
CA ASP A 127 1.34 6.88 20.08
C ASP A 127 1.90 5.71 20.90
N GLU A 128 1.02 4.84 21.37
CA GLU A 128 1.39 3.62 22.07
C GLU A 128 1.34 2.45 21.10
N GLY A 129 2.36 1.65 21.09
CA GLY A 129 2.43 0.48 20.24
C GLY A 129 3.76 -0.23 20.33
N ILE A 130 3.88 -1.30 19.58
CA ILE A 130 5.07 -2.15 19.54
C ILE A 130 5.51 -2.39 18.10
N PRO A 131 6.81 -2.48 17.83
CA PRO A 131 7.31 -3.02 16.57
C PRO A 131 6.86 -4.47 16.43
N ILE A 132 5.99 -4.74 15.46
CA ILE A 132 5.50 -6.09 15.18
C ILE A 132 5.32 -6.25 13.67
N SER A 133 5.47 -7.47 13.20
CA SER A 133 5.26 -7.78 11.79
C SER A 133 3.82 -7.47 11.36
N ASN A 134 3.68 -6.96 10.15
CA ASN A 134 2.43 -6.96 9.43
C ASN A 134 1.96 -8.40 9.22
N TRP A 135 0.67 -8.62 9.08
CA TRP A 135 0.15 -9.96 8.86
C TRP A 135 -0.99 -9.99 7.86
N SER A 136 -1.14 -11.14 7.23
CA SER A 136 -2.35 -11.49 6.50
C SER A 136 -2.77 -12.91 6.85
N VAL A 137 -4.07 -13.13 6.93
CA VAL A 137 -4.67 -14.43 7.19
C VAL A 137 -5.61 -14.77 6.05
N ASN A 138 -5.44 -15.95 5.49
CA ASN A 138 -6.34 -16.50 4.49
C ASN A 138 -6.88 -17.86 4.97
N TRP A 139 -8.18 -17.95 5.10
CA TRP A 139 -8.89 -19.15 5.46
C TRP A 139 -9.73 -19.64 4.28
N SER A 140 -9.38 -20.79 3.74
CA SER A 140 -10.05 -21.45 2.61
C SER A 140 -10.68 -22.78 3.05
N GLY A 141 -11.47 -23.37 2.17
CA GLY A 141 -12.06 -24.71 2.45
C GLY A 141 -13.30 -24.69 3.33
N ILE A 142 -13.88 -23.51 3.57
CA ILE A 142 -15.11 -23.33 4.37
C ILE A 142 -16.32 -23.97 3.68
N GLU A 143 -16.29 -24.05 2.34
CA GLU A 143 -17.32 -24.72 1.56
C GLU A 143 -17.51 -26.20 1.92
N LYS A 144 -16.53 -26.84 2.55
CA LYS A 144 -16.60 -28.24 3.00
C LYS A 144 -17.47 -28.44 4.24
N TRP A 145 -17.94 -27.34 4.84
CA TRP A 145 -18.75 -27.42 6.04
C TRP A 145 -20.22 -27.71 5.67
N TRP A 146 -20.74 -28.81 6.22
CA TRP A 146 -22.12 -29.25 6.22
C TRP A 146 -22.91 -28.88 4.94
N PHE A 147 -23.82 -27.86 5.01
CA PHE A 147 -24.71 -27.51 3.90
C PHE A 147 -24.04 -26.66 2.81
N MET A 148 -22.90 -25.99 3.12
CA MET A 148 -22.21 -25.08 2.21
C MET A 148 -21.71 -25.78 0.95
N ASP A 149 -21.30 -27.05 1.05
CA ASP A 149 -20.83 -27.85 -0.07
C ASP A 149 -21.89 -28.06 -1.17
N LYS A 150 -23.18 -27.95 -0.84
CA LYS A 150 -24.26 -28.06 -1.83
C LYS A 150 -24.31 -26.89 -2.80
N PHE A 151 -23.93 -25.69 -2.33
CA PHE A 151 -24.13 -24.44 -3.06
C PHE A 151 -22.81 -23.85 -3.59
N PHE A 152 -21.73 -23.99 -2.86
CA PHE A 152 -20.46 -23.33 -3.14
C PHE A 152 -19.39 -24.30 -3.59
N LYS A 153 -18.63 -23.89 -4.62
CA LYS A 153 -17.41 -24.55 -5.06
C LYS A 153 -16.21 -24.16 -4.21
N SER A 154 -16.17 -22.91 -3.76
CA SER A 154 -15.14 -22.39 -2.87
C SER A 154 -15.66 -21.21 -2.06
N ILE A 155 -15.22 -21.16 -0.81
CA ILE A 155 -15.41 -20.02 0.11
C ILE A 155 -14.07 -19.74 0.75
N SER A 156 -13.63 -18.48 0.72
CA SER A 156 -12.45 -18.02 1.45
C SER A 156 -12.76 -16.74 2.22
N ILE A 157 -12.14 -16.64 3.40
CA ILE A 157 -12.15 -15.45 4.24
C ILE A 157 -10.72 -14.94 4.32
N SER A 158 -10.53 -13.66 4.15
CA SER A 158 -9.24 -12.99 4.26
C SER A 158 -9.29 -11.86 5.28
N HIS A 159 -8.16 -11.67 5.95
CA HIS A 159 -7.88 -10.57 6.85
C HIS A 159 -6.46 -10.11 6.63
N GLY A 160 -6.21 -8.80 6.67
CA GLY A 160 -4.87 -8.25 6.54
C GLY A 160 -4.70 -7.00 7.38
N PHE A 161 -3.53 -6.87 7.96
CA PHE A 161 -3.09 -5.69 8.69
C PHE A 161 -1.70 -5.27 8.23
N ASN A 162 -1.55 -3.98 7.97
CA ASN A 162 -0.28 -3.32 7.70
C ASN A 162 -0.22 -2.05 8.56
N GLY A 163 0.71 -2.02 9.50
CA GLY A 163 0.98 -0.89 10.35
C GLY A 163 2.41 -0.41 10.18
N GLU A 164 2.59 0.90 10.16
CA GLU A 164 3.88 1.55 9.99
C GLU A 164 3.96 2.78 10.88
N ARG A 165 5.09 2.94 11.56
CA ARG A 165 5.51 4.19 12.19
C ARG A 165 6.65 4.75 11.38
N SER A 166 6.56 6.00 10.96
CA SER A 166 7.63 6.72 10.28
C SER A 166 7.92 8.03 11.00
N MET A 167 9.20 8.37 11.08
CA MET A 167 9.70 9.57 11.74
C MET A 167 10.66 10.27 10.79
N SER A 168 10.61 11.61 10.81
CA SER A 168 11.57 12.46 10.12
C SER A 168 12.07 13.50 11.09
N SER A 169 13.37 13.53 11.28
CA SER A 169 14.07 14.42 12.21
C SER A 169 15.11 15.23 11.47
N LYS A 170 15.42 16.42 11.99
CA LYS A 170 16.42 17.29 11.44
C LYS A 170 17.43 17.63 12.54
N ASP A 171 18.66 17.16 12.37
CA ASP A 171 19.77 17.44 13.29
C ASP A 171 20.22 18.91 13.05
N GLU A 172 19.64 19.85 13.79
CA GLU A 172 19.85 21.29 13.60
C GLU A 172 21.19 21.76 14.12
N ASN A 173 21.66 21.16 15.20
CA ASN A 173 22.93 21.48 15.85
C ASN A 173 24.11 20.68 15.27
N ASN A 174 23.86 19.70 14.41
CA ASN A 174 24.82 18.80 13.78
C ASN A 174 25.68 17.97 14.76
N ASP A 175 25.16 17.68 15.94
CA ASP A 175 25.86 16.87 16.95
C ASP A 175 25.67 15.35 16.74
N GLY A 176 24.75 14.96 15.85
CA GLY A 176 24.43 13.57 15.52
C GLY A 176 23.48 12.92 16.53
N ILE A 177 22.94 13.68 17.49
CA ILE A 177 21.96 13.22 18.48
C ILE A 177 20.64 13.89 18.15
N ILE A 178 19.61 13.08 17.88
CA ILE A 178 18.26 13.58 17.64
C ILE A 178 17.54 13.73 18.97
N THR A 179 17.14 14.94 19.26
CA THR A 179 16.30 15.29 20.42
C THR A 179 14.84 15.35 20.02
N ASP A 180 13.93 15.32 21.00
CA ASP A 180 12.48 15.41 20.72
C ASP A 180 12.11 16.74 20.03
N ASP A 181 12.84 17.81 20.27
CA ASP A 181 12.64 19.11 19.64
C ASP A 181 13.05 19.14 18.16
N GLU A 182 13.89 18.21 17.73
CA GLU A 182 14.34 18.06 16.35
C GLU A 182 13.48 17.11 15.52
N LEU A 183 12.47 16.49 16.15
CA LEU A 183 11.49 15.65 15.49
C LEU A 183 10.50 16.53 14.72
N GLN A 184 10.61 16.56 13.39
CA GLN A 184 9.77 17.39 12.53
C GLN A 184 8.42 16.75 12.20
N ASN A 185 8.41 15.42 12.08
CA ASN A 185 7.22 14.71 11.64
C ASN A 185 7.24 13.28 12.17
N GLU A 186 6.15 12.90 12.80
CA GLU A 186 5.89 11.53 13.20
C GLU A 186 4.55 11.08 12.63
N GLN A 187 4.55 9.97 11.91
CA GLN A 187 3.36 9.44 11.28
C GLN A 187 3.16 7.97 11.64
N TYR A 188 1.94 7.67 12.01
CA TYR A 188 1.44 6.32 12.24
C TYR A 188 0.40 5.99 11.19
N THR A 189 0.60 4.92 10.45
CA THR A 189 -0.34 4.42 9.45
C THR A 189 -0.82 3.05 9.85
N PHE A 190 -2.14 2.86 9.90
CA PHE A 190 -2.79 1.59 10.19
C PHE A 190 -3.75 1.26 9.07
N ASN A 191 -3.53 0.15 8.41
CA ASN A 191 -4.32 -0.27 7.27
C ASN A 191 -4.78 -1.72 7.45
N TYR A 192 -6.08 -1.88 7.64
CA TYR A 192 -6.73 -3.18 7.59
C TYR A 192 -7.32 -3.38 6.19
N SER A 193 -6.67 -4.20 5.40
CA SER A 193 -7.02 -4.40 3.98
C SER A 193 -7.02 -5.89 3.60
N PRO A 194 -8.15 -6.56 3.85
CA PRO A 194 -9.36 -6.10 4.51
C PRO A 194 -9.37 -6.39 6.03
N ILE A 195 -10.27 -5.73 6.80
CA ILE A 195 -10.65 -6.24 8.13
C ILE A 195 -11.30 -7.61 7.97
N VAL A 196 -12.25 -7.71 7.03
CA VAL A 196 -12.87 -8.97 6.61
C VAL A 196 -13.11 -8.92 5.11
N GLY A 197 -12.52 -9.87 4.41
CA GLY A 197 -12.80 -10.15 3.00
C GLY A 197 -13.44 -11.52 2.85
N ILE A 198 -14.51 -11.60 2.09
CA ILE A 198 -15.20 -12.86 1.79
C ILE A 198 -15.22 -13.01 0.27
N THR A 199 -14.76 -14.16 -0.21
CA THR A 199 -14.86 -14.53 -1.63
C THR A 199 -15.58 -15.86 -1.72
N THR A 200 -16.67 -15.90 -2.49
CA THR A 200 -17.43 -17.11 -2.73
C THR A 200 -17.54 -17.40 -4.21
N LYS A 201 -17.57 -18.64 -4.57
CA LYS A 201 -17.85 -19.11 -5.92
C LYS A 201 -18.92 -20.20 -5.87
N SER A 202 -20.02 -20.02 -6.59
CA SER A 202 -21.09 -21.02 -6.64
C SER A 202 -20.69 -22.25 -7.45
N LYS A 203 -21.35 -23.37 -7.21
CA LYS A 203 -21.32 -24.56 -8.08
C LYS A 203 -22.19 -24.32 -9.34
N GLY A 204 -21.97 -25.10 -10.38
CA GLY A 204 -22.77 -25.10 -11.59
C GLY A 204 -21.97 -24.76 -12.85
N ARG A 205 -22.62 -24.87 -14.02
CA ARG A 205 -22.00 -24.60 -15.32
C ARG A 205 -21.68 -23.12 -15.54
N SER A 206 -22.39 -22.24 -14.85
CA SER A 206 -22.20 -20.79 -14.90
C SER A 206 -22.01 -20.26 -13.49
N PRO A 207 -20.79 -20.37 -12.94
CA PRO A 207 -20.54 -20.02 -11.55
C PRO A 207 -20.68 -18.51 -11.34
N ILE A 208 -21.37 -18.15 -10.27
CA ILE A 208 -21.43 -16.80 -9.75
C ILE A 208 -20.28 -16.65 -8.74
N THR A 209 -19.47 -15.62 -8.92
CA THR A 209 -18.44 -15.23 -7.96
C THR A 209 -18.89 -13.96 -7.25
N PHE A 210 -18.91 -13.99 -5.93
CA PHE A 210 -19.19 -12.84 -5.10
C PHE A 210 -17.98 -12.57 -4.22
N LYS A 211 -17.51 -11.33 -4.22
CA LYS A 211 -16.42 -10.85 -3.38
C LYS A 211 -16.88 -9.61 -2.64
N VAL A 212 -16.64 -9.56 -1.35
CA VAL A 212 -16.85 -8.37 -0.52
C VAL A 212 -15.64 -8.17 0.39
N ASN A 213 -15.18 -6.92 0.49
CA ASN A 213 -14.12 -6.52 1.40
C ASN A 213 -14.59 -5.32 2.21
N TYR A 214 -14.29 -5.35 3.49
CA TYR A 214 -14.38 -4.20 4.38
C TYR A 214 -12.98 -3.78 4.78
N ASN A 215 -12.57 -2.59 4.37
CA ASN A 215 -11.27 -2.01 4.64
C ASN A 215 -11.40 -0.85 5.62
N LEU A 216 -10.37 -0.67 6.43
CA LEU A 216 -10.23 0.47 7.33
C LEU A 216 -8.79 0.97 7.20
N ASN A 217 -8.63 2.26 6.98
CA ASN A 217 -7.35 2.94 7.06
C ASN A 217 -7.41 4.06 8.07
N GLN A 218 -6.32 4.26 8.78
CA GLN A 218 -6.14 5.37 9.69
C GLN A 218 -4.70 5.85 9.60
N THR A 219 -4.53 7.17 9.48
CA THR A 219 -3.22 7.81 9.57
C THR A 219 -3.31 8.89 10.64
N ILE A 220 -2.34 8.89 11.54
CA ILE A 220 -2.15 9.93 12.54
C ILE A 220 -0.81 10.57 12.21
N LYS A 221 -0.79 11.86 11.97
CA LYS A 221 0.41 12.60 11.63
C LYS A 221 0.58 13.74 12.62
N LYS A 222 1.71 13.76 13.28
CA LYS A 222 2.14 14.84 14.18
C LYS A 222 3.17 15.67 13.43
N ILE A 223 2.92 16.96 13.30
CA ILE A 223 3.79 17.93 12.63
C ILE A 223 3.88 19.13 13.56
N ASP A 224 5.06 19.39 14.08
CA ASP A 224 5.29 20.45 15.06
C ASP A 224 4.23 20.41 16.18
N GLU A 225 3.45 21.47 16.32
CA GLU A 225 2.40 21.58 17.34
C GLU A 225 1.03 21.07 16.89
N SER A 226 0.92 20.51 15.67
CA SER A 226 -0.37 20.09 15.10
C SER A 226 -0.47 18.57 14.97
N THR A 227 -1.68 18.04 15.16
CA THR A 227 -1.97 16.63 14.89
C THR A 227 -3.07 16.54 13.86
N GLU A 228 -2.79 15.80 12.80
CA GLU A 228 -3.73 15.44 11.75
C GLU A 228 -4.12 13.97 11.89
N ARG A 229 -5.41 13.67 11.80
CA ARG A 229 -5.93 12.32 11.79
C ARG A 229 -6.81 12.10 10.57
N ASN A 230 -6.41 11.17 9.72
CA ASN A 230 -7.21 10.69 8.60
C ASN A 230 -7.82 9.34 8.96
N HIS A 231 -9.09 9.16 8.67
CA HIS A 231 -9.83 7.93 8.95
C HIS A 231 -10.72 7.58 7.78
N GLY A 232 -10.43 6.47 7.12
CA GLY A 232 -11.18 5.95 5.99
C GLY A 232 -11.80 4.59 6.27
N LYS A 233 -13.05 4.42 5.86
CA LYS A 233 -13.77 3.13 5.85
C LYS A 233 -14.26 2.88 4.44
N GLN A 234 -14.07 1.68 3.94
CA GLN A 234 -14.50 1.32 2.60
C GLN A 234 -15.09 -0.09 2.57
N ILE A 235 -16.24 -0.21 1.94
CA ILE A 235 -16.83 -1.49 1.54
C ILE A 235 -16.76 -1.57 0.03
N SER A 236 -16.12 -2.61 -0.50
CA SER A 236 -16.14 -2.93 -1.92
C SER A 236 -16.77 -4.30 -2.13
N SER A 237 -17.67 -4.40 -3.09
CA SER A 237 -18.34 -5.64 -3.44
C SER A 237 -18.32 -5.84 -4.95
N THR A 238 -18.01 -7.05 -5.39
CA THR A 238 -18.02 -7.44 -6.80
C THR A 238 -18.83 -8.71 -6.95
N LEU A 239 -19.84 -8.65 -7.79
CA LEU A 239 -20.61 -9.81 -8.25
C LEU A 239 -20.25 -10.06 -9.71
N SER A 240 -19.73 -11.23 -10.03
CA SER A 240 -19.44 -11.61 -11.42
C SER A 240 -20.11 -12.91 -11.79
N PHE A 241 -20.58 -12.96 -13.03
CA PHE A 241 -21.28 -14.10 -13.60
C PHE A 241 -20.83 -14.29 -15.04
N LYS A 242 -20.39 -15.50 -15.33
CA LYS A 242 -19.97 -15.88 -16.69
C LYS A 242 -20.85 -16.97 -17.23
N LYS A 243 -21.44 -16.73 -18.37
CA LYS A 243 -22.29 -17.71 -19.08
C LYS A 243 -21.69 -18.03 -20.43
N SER A 244 -21.39 -19.31 -20.66
CA SER A 244 -20.97 -19.83 -21.94
C SER A 244 -22.17 -20.48 -22.63
N GLY A 245 -22.67 -19.84 -23.71
CA GLY A 245 -23.77 -20.33 -24.55
C GLY A 245 -25.14 -20.28 -23.88
N GLY A 246 -26.11 -19.73 -24.60
CA GLY A 246 -27.53 -19.74 -24.32
C GLY A 246 -27.98 -19.28 -22.91
N LEU A 247 -28.36 -18.04 -22.75
CA LEU A 247 -29.03 -17.51 -21.55
C LEU A 247 -30.41 -17.02 -21.95
N THR A 248 -31.44 -17.55 -21.31
CA THR A 248 -32.79 -16.99 -21.39
C THR A 248 -32.97 -16.04 -20.19
N ILE A 249 -33.17 -14.76 -20.46
CA ILE A 249 -33.46 -13.78 -19.42
C ILE A 249 -34.98 -13.59 -19.39
N PRO A 250 -35.66 -13.93 -18.29
CA PRO A 250 -37.08 -13.62 -18.12
C PRO A 250 -37.23 -12.12 -17.88
N ILE A 251 -37.48 -11.35 -18.93
CA ILE A 251 -37.75 -9.92 -18.81
C ILE A 251 -39.28 -9.75 -18.70
N PHE A 252 -39.74 -9.09 -17.62
CA PHE A 252 -41.11 -8.92 -17.25
C PHE A 252 -42.02 -8.33 -18.35
N PHE A 253 -41.43 -7.67 -19.36
CA PHE A 253 -42.14 -7.01 -20.45
C PHE A 253 -41.89 -7.63 -21.82
N PHE A 254 -40.94 -8.58 -21.95
CA PHE A 254 -40.61 -9.24 -23.20
C PHE A 254 -40.58 -10.74 -22.99
N ARG A 255 -41.22 -11.52 -23.92
CA ARG A 255 -41.13 -12.97 -23.92
C ARG A 255 -39.65 -13.35 -24.04
N ASP A 256 -39.16 -14.11 -23.09
CA ASP A 256 -37.88 -14.80 -23.03
C ASP A 256 -36.80 -14.31 -24.00
N PHE A 257 -36.01 -13.32 -23.59
CA PHE A 257 -34.89 -12.86 -24.39
C PHE A 257 -33.76 -13.90 -24.32
N PHE A 258 -33.55 -14.63 -25.43
CA PHE A 258 -32.51 -15.64 -25.52
C PHE A 258 -31.22 -15.05 -26.04
N ILE A 259 -30.14 -15.15 -25.22
CA ILE A 259 -28.80 -14.73 -25.53
C ILE A 259 -27.99 -15.97 -25.92
N PRO A 260 -27.68 -16.21 -27.23
CA PRO A 260 -27.06 -17.45 -27.68
C PRO A 260 -25.58 -17.57 -27.37
N ASN A 261 -24.87 -16.44 -27.23
CA ASN A 261 -23.42 -16.41 -27.16
C ASN A 261 -22.88 -16.20 -25.71
N TYR A 262 -21.57 -16.15 -25.58
CA TYR A 262 -20.88 -15.90 -24.32
C TYR A 262 -21.20 -14.51 -23.79
N MET A 263 -21.52 -14.44 -22.50
CA MET A 263 -21.77 -13.22 -21.77
C MET A 263 -21.00 -13.24 -20.45
N ASP A 264 -20.34 -12.13 -20.13
CA ASP A 264 -19.69 -11.86 -18.85
C ASP A 264 -20.36 -10.63 -18.23
N PHE A 265 -20.91 -10.81 -17.05
CA PHE A 265 -21.54 -9.75 -16.28
C PHE A 265 -20.73 -9.48 -15.00
N THR A 266 -20.45 -8.22 -14.74
CA THR A 266 -19.79 -7.79 -13.50
C THR A 266 -20.53 -6.60 -12.92
N LEU A 267 -20.86 -6.67 -11.65
CA LEU A 267 -21.43 -5.56 -10.87
C LEU A 267 -20.47 -5.21 -9.76
N ASN A 268 -19.97 -3.99 -9.79
CA ASN A 268 -19.13 -3.45 -8.72
C ASN A 268 -19.95 -2.44 -7.91
N PHE A 269 -19.89 -2.59 -6.61
CA PHE A 269 -20.43 -1.64 -5.64
C PHE A 269 -19.29 -1.21 -4.72
N ASN A 270 -19.14 0.10 -4.55
CA ASN A 270 -18.20 0.70 -3.60
C ASN A 270 -18.96 1.69 -2.73
N TRP A 271 -18.66 1.69 -1.46
CA TRP A 271 -19.11 2.66 -0.49
C TRP A 271 -17.93 3.04 0.39
N GLY A 272 -17.77 4.31 0.71
CA GLY A 272 -16.69 4.80 1.53
C GLY A 272 -17.04 6.05 2.30
N ILE A 273 -16.34 6.21 3.42
CA ILE A 273 -16.32 7.42 4.23
C ILE A 273 -14.86 7.75 4.50
N ASP A 274 -14.45 8.98 4.18
CA ASP A 274 -13.12 9.52 4.48
C ASP A 274 -13.29 10.80 5.29
N ARG A 275 -12.67 10.83 6.48
CA ARG A 275 -12.68 11.97 7.40
C ARG A 275 -11.27 12.43 7.68
N LYS A 276 -11.09 13.73 7.64
CA LYS A 276 -9.87 14.40 8.07
C LYS A 276 -10.19 15.29 9.26
N LEU A 277 -9.51 15.03 10.34
CA LEU A 277 -9.60 15.75 11.61
C LEU A 277 -8.25 16.42 11.87
N MET A 278 -8.26 17.63 12.39
CA MET A 278 -7.03 18.36 12.67
C MET A 278 -7.17 19.15 14.00
N THR A 279 -6.10 19.22 14.75
CA THR A 279 -5.98 20.09 15.92
C THR A 279 -4.70 20.90 15.82
N SER A 280 -4.71 22.10 16.41
CA SER A 280 -3.55 23.00 16.50
C SER A 280 -2.69 22.76 17.74
N THR A 281 -2.99 21.75 18.52
CA THR A 281 -2.24 21.39 19.74
C THR A 281 -1.91 19.90 19.71
N ILE A 282 -0.82 19.49 20.36
CA ILE A 282 -0.54 18.08 20.62
C ILE A 282 -1.55 17.60 21.66
N VAL A 283 -2.65 17.03 21.17
CA VAL A 283 -3.79 16.70 22.01
C VAL A 283 -3.94 15.21 22.15
N THR A 284 -4.23 14.83 23.37
CA THR A 284 -4.52 13.46 23.78
C THR A 284 -6.01 13.09 23.71
N ASP A 285 -6.91 14.06 23.59
CA ASP A 285 -8.37 13.84 23.60
C ASP A 285 -9.00 14.06 22.21
N LEU A 286 -9.88 13.13 21.81
CA LEU A 286 -10.62 13.19 20.54
C LEU A 286 -11.60 14.36 20.46
N ALA A 287 -12.02 14.93 21.60
CA ALA A 287 -13.01 15.99 21.66
C ALA A 287 -12.51 17.34 21.10
N GLU A 288 -11.19 17.49 20.96
CA GLU A 288 -10.56 18.76 20.55
C GLU A 288 -10.20 18.83 19.07
N PHE A 289 -10.49 17.77 18.30
CA PHE A 289 -10.25 17.74 16.86
C PHE A 289 -11.35 18.46 16.09
N ASN A 290 -10.95 19.37 15.21
CA ASN A 290 -11.83 20.00 14.25
C ASN A 290 -11.90 19.17 12.97
N GLU A 291 -13.13 18.83 12.54
CA GLU A 291 -13.37 18.14 11.29
C GLU A 291 -13.13 19.09 10.10
N GLN A 292 -12.07 18.83 9.33
CA GLN A 292 -11.72 19.58 8.14
C GLN A 292 -12.49 19.09 6.91
N THR A 293 -12.56 17.78 6.75
CA THR A 293 -13.30 17.18 5.64
C THR A 293 -14.02 15.92 6.10
N ASN A 294 -15.19 15.69 5.50
CA ASN A 294 -15.95 14.47 5.67
C ASN A 294 -16.59 14.15 4.31
N ASN A 295 -16.03 13.15 3.65
CA ASN A 295 -16.48 12.69 2.35
C ASN A 295 -17.17 11.35 2.51
N THR A 296 -18.41 11.27 2.09
CA THR A 296 -19.14 10.01 1.93
C THR A 296 -19.39 9.78 0.47
N SER A 297 -19.07 8.60 -0.03
CA SER A 297 -19.28 8.26 -1.43
C SER A 297 -19.83 6.85 -1.57
N TRP A 298 -20.61 6.64 -2.61
CA TRP A 298 -20.96 5.32 -3.07
C TRP A 298 -21.08 5.29 -4.59
N SER A 299 -20.78 4.14 -5.19
CA SER A 299 -20.93 3.96 -6.63
C SER A 299 -21.36 2.54 -6.96
N LEU A 300 -22.16 2.44 -8.01
CA LEU A 300 -22.63 1.20 -8.61
C LEU A 300 -22.17 1.19 -10.08
N LYS A 301 -21.44 0.13 -10.48
CA LYS A 301 -20.85 0.02 -11.82
C LYS A 301 -21.14 -1.36 -12.42
N PRO A 302 -22.33 -1.59 -13.02
CA PRO A 302 -22.58 -2.76 -13.83
C PRO A 302 -21.78 -2.68 -15.14
N ASN A 303 -21.24 -3.80 -15.54
CA ASN A 303 -20.56 -4.00 -16.81
C ASN A 303 -21.00 -5.33 -17.43
N VAL A 304 -21.31 -5.31 -18.71
CA VAL A 304 -21.70 -6.48 -19.49
C VAL A 304 -20.83 -6.58 -20.72
N SER A 305 -20.06 -7.68 -20.84
CA SER A 305 -19.32 -8.04 -22.04
C SER A 305 -20.08 -9.14 -22.78
N TYR A 306 -20.37 -8.92 -24.03
CA TYR A 306 -21.11 -9.86 -24.87
C TYR A 306 -20.37 -10.14 -26.17
N SER A 307 -20.16 -11.42 -26.49
CA SER A 307 -19.52 -11.85 -27.71
C SER A 307 -20.59 -12.06 -28.81
N PHE A 308 -20.72 -11.09 -29.71
CA PHE A 308 -21.63 -11.19 -30.86
C PHE A 308 -21.18 -12.29 -31.81
N THR A 309 -19.87 -12.38 -32.04
CA THR A 309 -19.22 -13.43 -32.85
C THR A 309 -17.88 -13.79 -32.20
N ARG A 310 -17.16 -14.74 -32.82
CA ARG A 310 -15.76 -15.06 -32.39
C ARG A 310 -14.82 -13.87 -32.51
N TRP A 311 -15.18 -12.91 -33.34
CA TRP A 311 -14.33 -11.77 -33.71
C TRP A 311 -14.82 -10.44 -33.16
N VAL A 312 -16.08 -10.37 -32.71
CA VAL A 312 -16.73 -9.13 -32.28
C VAL A 312 -17.23 -9.28 -30.86
N THR A 313 -16.74 -8.45 -29.98
CA THR A 313 -17.18 -8.37 -28.58
C THR A 313 -17.58 -6.95 -28.26
N GLY A 314 -18.78 -6.75 -27.70
CA GLY A 314 -19.26 -5.48 -27.19
C GLY A 314 -19.20 -5.46 -25.68
N ASN A 315 -18.81 -4.32 -25.12
CA ASN A 315 -18.84 -4.06 -23.70
C ASN A 315 -19.77 -2.89 -23.43
N PHE A 316 -20.76 -3.10 -22.59
CA PHE A 316 -21.71 -2.09 -22.10
C PHE A 316 -21.38 -1.81 -20.66
N TYR A 317 -21.27 -0.57 -20.29
CA TYR A 317 -21.10 -0.17 -18.90
C TYR A 317 -22.03 0.96 -18.54
N PHE A 318 -22.37 1.01 -17.27
CA PHE A 318 -23.06 2.10 -16.62
C PHE A 318 -22.36 2.42 -15.31
N VAL A 319 -22.26 3.69 -15.00
CA VAL A 319 -21.72 4.17 -13.73
C VAL A 319 -22.76 5.08 -13.10
N TYR A 320 -23.10 4.80 -11.88
CA TYR A 320 -23.90 5.69 -11.06
C TYR A 320 -23.22 5.85 -9.70
N GLY A 321 -22.93 7.08 -9.32
CA GLY A 321 -22.25 7.39 -8.07
C GLY A 321 -22.74 8.68 -7.46
N ILE A 322 -22.66 8.74 -6.15
CA ILE A 322 -22.92 9.93 -5.36
C ILE A 322 -21.73 10.12 -4.43
N SER A 323 -21.19 11.32 -4.40
CA SER A 323 -20.23 11.75 -3.39
C SER A 323 -20.77 13.01 -2.71
N GLU A 324 -20.69 13.03 -1.40
CA GLU A 324 -21.09 14.15 -0.57
C GLU A 324 -19.93 14.59 0.30
N ASN A 325 -19.59 15.84 0.20
CA ASN A 325 -18.56 16.48 1.01
C ASN A 325 -19.23 17.60 1.82
N LYS A 326 -18.91 17.66 3.10
CA LYS A 326 -19.48 18.65 4.03
C LYS A 326 -19.23 20.10 3.56
N THR A 327 -18.14 20.35 2.87
CA THR A 327 -17.71 21.68 2.42
C THR A 327 -18.17 22.02 1.01
N THR A 328 -18.05 21.07 0.07
CA THR A 328 -18.32 21.30 -1.36
C THR A 328 -19.70 20.82 -1.80
N GLY A 329 -20.44 20.15 -0.89
CA GLY A 329 -21.79 19.65 -1.16
C GLY A 329 -21.81 18.31 -1.88
N LYS A 330 -22.93 18.03 -2.52
CA LYS A 330 -23.22 16.74 -3.18
C LYS A 330 -22.86 16.81 -4.66
N ASN A 331 -22.17 15.79 -5.14
CA ASN A 331 -21.90 15.54 -6.55
C ASN A 331 -22.52 14.21 -6.97
N GLU A 332 -23.11 14.18 -8.15
CA GLU A 332 -23.73 13.00 -8.75
C GLU A 332 -23.03 12.68 -10.07
N GLU A 333 -22.51 11.46 -10.20
CA GLU A 333 -21.88 10.94 -11.42
C GLU A 333 -22.83 9.99 -12.12
N LYS A 334 -23.09 10.24 -13.40
CA LYS A 334 -23.81 9.32 -14.29
C LYS A 334 -23.01 9.21 -15.58
N ASP A 335 -22.57 8.01 -15.88
CA ASP A 335 -21.87 7.71 -17.12
C ASP A 335 -22.36 6.40 -17.69
N PHE A 336 -22.46 6.31 -19.00
CA PHE A 336 -22.75 5.07 -19.70
C PHE A 336 -21.98 5.03 -21.01
N GLY A 337 -21.58 3.86 -21.42
CA GLY A 337 -20.84 3.70 -22.65
C GLY A 337 -20.97 2.32 -23.25
N PHE A 338 -20.63 2.27 -24.51
CA PHE A 338 -20.52 1.06 -25.29
C PHE A 338 -19.21 1.06 -26.07
N ASN A 339 -18.43 0.01 -25.90
CA ASN A 339 -17.19 -0.22 -26.65
C ASN A 339 -17.30 -1.51 -27.44
N MET A 340 -16.88 -1.48 -28.70
CA MET A 340 -16.82 -2.65 -29.54
C MET A 340 -15.37 -2.99 -29.90
N ASN A 341 -14.98 -4.22 -29.62
CA ASN A 341 -13.68 -4.76 -30.01
C ASN A 341 -13.87 -5.71 -31.19
N ILE A 342 -13.19 -5.42 -32.29
CA ILE A 342 -13.18 -6.25 -33.51
C ILE A 342 -11.76 -6.82 -33.65
N LYS A 343 -11.65 -8.15 -33.63
CA LYS A 343 -10.39 -8.85 -33.84
C LYS A 343 -10.28 -9.22 -35.30
N ILE A 344 -9.39 -8.56 -36.02
CA ILE A 344 -9.08 -8.90 -37.44
C ILE A 344 -7.91 -9.88 -37.38
N GLN A 345 -8.13 -11.06 -37.94
CA GLN A 345 -7.07 -12.06 -38.12
C GLN A 345 -6.56 -11.89 -39.56
N GLY A 346 -5.29 -11.43 -39.67
CA GLY A 346 -4.56 -11.42 -40.94
C GLY A 346 -4.04 -12.80 -41.32
#